data_7832e5b7d6694b5893cad4f89950ea91
#
_entry.id   7832e5b7d6694b5893cad4f89950ea91
#
_cell.length_a   1.000
_cell.length_b   1.000
_cell.length_c   1.000
_cell.angle_alpha   90.00
_cell.angle_beta   90.00
_cell.angle_gamma   90.00
#
_symmetry.space_group_name_H-M   'P 1'
#
loop_
_entity.id
_entity.type
_entity.pdbx_description
1 polymer ?
#
loop_
_entity_poly.entity_id
_entity_poly.type
_entity_poly.pdbx_seq_one_letter_code
_entity_poly.pdbx_strand_id
1 'polypeptide(L)'
;ESLLSGVPLARIELLDEVKMEACIMYSKLNEFKHKPTLFFEFHGTENEISEQTKTIQEVTKEYGGANFIWKNLPEERNRLWEARHNAYYAALALKPGCEAWSSDVCVPITSLSDCIIESKEKLKEMNLQAPLVGHVGDGNFHLLYLIEPGDQEQFKKAKSHNKWMVEKAIDL
;
A
#
# COMPACT_ATOMS: atom_id res chain seq x y z
N GLU A 1 -5.43 14.41 3.75
CA GLU A 1 -4.85 15.77 3.91
C GLU A 1 -3.93 16.13 2.75
N SER A 2 -2.97 15.27 2.34
CA SER A 2 -2.06 15.60 1.21
C SER A 2 -2.81 16.02 -0.06
N LEU A 3 -3.93 15.36 -0.40
CA LEU A 3 -4.78 15.73 -1.53
C LEU A 3 -5.55 17.04 -1.29
N LEU A 4 -5.92 17.33 -0.04
CA LEU A 4 -6.61 18.57 0.34
C LEU A 4 -5.67 19.79 0.39
N SER A 5 -4.35 19.57 0.45
CA SER A 5 -3.35 20.65 0.43
C SER A 5 -3.23 21.35 -0.94
N GLY A 6 -3.92 20.84 -1.97
CA GLY A 6 -3.87 21.39 -3.32
C GLY A 6 -2.59 21.09 -4.10
N VAL A 7 -1.71 20.23 -3.57
CA VAL A 7 -0.51 19.79 -4.28
C VAL A 7 -0.91 18.86 -5.42
N PRO A 8 -0.51 19.13 -6.67
CA PRO A 8 -0.84 18.30 -7.83
C PRO A 8 0.03 17.04 -7.85
N LEU A 9 -0.37 16.03 -7.07
CA LEU A 9 0.33 14.74 -7.01
C LEU A 9 0.03 13.89 -8.24
N ALA A 10 1.06 13.40 -8.89
CA ALA A 10 0.92 12.51 -10.04
C ALA A 10 0.51 11.10 -9.61
N ARG A 11 0.97 10.66 -8.43
CA ARG A 11 0.65 9.34 -7.88
C ARG A 11 0.89 9.29 -6.38
N ILE A 12 0.02 8.54 -5.68
CA ILE A 12 0.22 8.17 -4.27
C ILE A 12 -0.08 6.68 -4.13
N GLU A 13 0.90 5.92 -3.68
CA GLU A 13 0.79 4.48 -3.44
C GLU A 13 1.09 4.16 -1.99
N LEU A 14 0.30 3.28 -1.39
CA LEU A 14 0.54 2.75 -0.04
C LEU A 14 0.98 1.29 -0.13
N LEU A 15 2.03 0.95 0.59
CA LEU A 15 2.39 -0.42 0.93
C LEU A 15 2.36 -0.53 2.46
N ASP A 16 1.64 -1.53 2.99
CA ASP A 16 1.67 -1.78 4.43
C ASP A 16 3.00 -2.43 4.86
N GLU A 17 3.19 -2.62 6.16
CA GLU A 17 4.44 -3.16 6.72
C GLU A 17 4.78 -4.55 6.18
N VAL A 18 3.78 -5.41 5.96
CA VAL A 18 3.97 -6.77 5.43
C VAL A 18 4.35 -6.72 3.95
N LYS A 19 3.71 -5.84 3.19
CA LYS A 19 4.03 -5.64 1.78
C LYS A 19 5.41 -5.02 1.61
N MET A 20 5.78 -4.08 2.49
CA MET A 20 7.13 -3.49 2.50
C MET A 20 8.19 -4.51 2.81
N GLU A 21 7.99 -5.38 3.81
CA GLU A 21 8.90 -6.49 4.09
C GLU A 21 9.12 -7.36 2.84
N ALA A 22 8.05 -7.76 2.18
CA ALA A 22 8.10 -8.53 0.95
C ALA A 22 8.94 -7.83 -0.13
N CYS A 23 8.65 -6.56 -0.39
CA CYS A 23 9.35 -5.78 -1.43
C CYS A 23 10.83 -5.55 -1.10
N ILE A 24 11.16 -5.29 0.17
CA ILE A 24 12.54 -5.13 0.63
C ILE A 24 13.34 -6.41 0.37
N MET A 25 12.80 -7.56 0.75
CA MET A 25 13.46 -8.85 0.57
C MET A 25 13.60 -9.22 -0.92
N TYR A 26 12.52 -9.08 -1.68
CA TYR A 26 12.45 -9.49 -3.09
C TYR A 26 13.28 -8.58 -4.00
N SER A 27 13.19 -7.26 -3.82
CA SER A 27 13.83 -6.24 -4.67
C SER A 27 15.11 -5.65 -4.06
N LYS A 28 15.56 -6.18 -2.90
CA LYS A 28 16.78 -5.74 -2.21
C LYS A 28 16.80 -4.22 -1.92
N LEU A 29 15.68 -3.70 -1.42
CA LEU A 29 15.52 -2.29 -1.05
C LEU A 29 16.00 -2.04 0.39
N ASN A 30 17.26 -2.27 0.68
CA ASN A 30 17.82 -2.29 2.04
C ASN A 30 17.79 -0.92 2.73
N GLU A 31 17.60 0.17 1.99
CA GLU A 31 17.44 1.53 2.52
C GLU A 31 16.08 1.79 3.18
N PHE A 32 15.09 0.93 2.93
CA PHE A 32 13.74 1.06 3.50
C PHE A 32 13.58 0.25 4.80
N LYS A 33 12.58 0.65 5.59
CA LYS A 33 12.21 -0.04 6.83
C LYS A 33 10.94 -0.87 6.62
N HIS A 34 10.77 -1.92 7.43
CA HIS A 34 9.55 -2.73 7.50
C HIS A 34 8.43 -1.95 8.23
N LYS A 35 7.93 -0.89 7.58
CA LYS A 35 6.87 -0.01 8.08
C LYS A 35 5.93 0.35 6.94
N PRO A 36 4.67 0.70 7.22
CA PRO A 36 3.79 1.26 6.20
C PRO A 36 4.47 2.44 5.52
N THR A 37 4.48 2.42 4.20
CA THR A 37 5.23 3.40 3.39
C THR A 37 4.34 3.96 2.30
N LEU A 38 4.35 5.30 2.16
CA LEU A 38 3.73 6.01 1.05
C LEU A 38 4.80 6.34 0.01
N PHE A 39 4.50 6.02 -1.24
CA PHE A 39 5.29 6.44 -2.39
C PHE A 39 4.54 7.58 -3.09
N PHE A 40 5.22 8.71 -3.24
CA PHE A 40 4.70 9.87 -3.94
C PHE A 40 5.45 10.08 -5.24
N GLU A 41 4.73 10.47 -6.29
CA GLU A 41 5.33 10.93 -7.55
C GLU A 41 4.90 12.36 -7.81
N PHE A 42 5.88 13.20 -8.14
CA PHE A 42 5.70 14.63 -8.42
C PHE A 42 6.12 14.93 -9.85
N HIS A 43 5.36 15.77 -10.54
CA HIS A 43 5.70 16.27 -11.86
C HIS A 43 5.72 17.78 -11.86
N GLY A 44 6.60 18.37 -12.67
CA GLY A 44 6.75 19.82 -12.82
C GLY A 44 8.19 20.25 -13.05
N THR A 45 8.42 21.53 -13.00
CA THR A 45 9.77 22.12 -12.98
C THR A 45 10.47 21.83 -11.66
N GLU A 46 11.78 22.01 -11.59
CA GLU A 46 12.56 21.78 -10.35
C GLU A 46 12.03 22.59 -9.17
N ASN A 47 11.64 23.85 -9.40
CA ASN A 47 11.10 24.71 -8.35
C ASN A 47 9.73 24.21 -7.85
N GLU A 48 8.82 23.85 -8.77
CA GLU A 48 7.50 23.31 -8.43
C GLU A 48 7.65 22.00 -7.64
N ILE A 49 8.51 21.08 -8.08
CA ILE A 49 8.76 19.82 -7.37
C ILE A 49 9.32 20.10 -5.98
N SER A 50 10.23 21.05 -5.83
CA SER A 50 10.81 21.44 -4.53
C SER A 50 9.74 21.97 -3.57
N GLU A 51 8.82 22.81 -4.05
CA GLU A 51 7.71 23.33 -3.24
C GLU A 51 6.69 22.23 -2.88
N GLN A 52 6.31 21.42 -3.86
CA GLN A 52 5.39 20.29 -3.65
C GLN A 52 5.93 19.29 -2.61
N THR A 53 7.20 18.90 -2.75
CA THR A 53 7.83 17.95 -1.83
C THR A 53 7.94 18.51 -0.42
N LYS A 54 8.25 19.81 -0.27
CA LYS A 54 8.30 20.48 1.04
C LYS A 54 6.92 20.47 1.71
N THR A 55 5.89 20.87 0.98
CA THR A 55 4.49 20.87 1.49
C THR A 55 4.05 19.49 1.92
N ILE A 56 4.26 18.46 1.09
CA ILE A 56 3.90 17.08 1.45
C ILE A 56 4.71 16.57 2.64
N GLN A 57 5.97 16.94 2.74
CA GLN A 57 6.80 16.57 3.88
C GLN A 57 6.29 17.20 5.19
N GLU A 58 5.88 18.46 5.16
CA GLU A 58 5.30 19.16 6.31
C GLU A 58 3.98 18.49 6.74
N VAL A 59 3.04 18.30 5.81
CA VAL A 59 1.78 17.59 6.07
C VAL A 59 2.03 16.20 6.63
N THR A 60 2.93 15.43 6.02
CA THR A 60 3.20 14.06 6.47
C THR A 60 3.78 14.02 7.88
N LYS A 61 4.63 14.98 8.25
CA LYS A 61 5.19 15.11 9.61
C LYS A 61 4.12 15.37 10.67
N GLU A 62 3.11 16.18 10.37
CA GLU A 62 1.98 16.46 11.29
C GLU A 62 1.24 15.17 11.66
N TYR A 63 1.20 14.19 10.75
CA TYR A 63 0.59 12.87 10.96
C TYR A 63 1.59 11.77 11.35
N GLY A 64 2.77 12.15 11.86
CA GLY A 64 3.77 11.21 12.37
C GLY A 64 4.63 10.52 11.31
N GLY A 65 4.57 10.97 10.06
CA GLY A 65 5.44 10.47 9.00
C GLY A 65 6.91 10.88 9.21
N ALA A 66 7.82 10.00 8.83
CA ALA A 66 9.26 10.19 9.01
C ALA A 66 10.05 9.41 7.95
N ASN A 67 11.37 9.54 7.98
CA ASN A 67 12.30 8.81 7.11
C ASN A 67 12.05 9.05 5.61
N PHE A 68 11.93 10.31 5.23
CA PHE A 68 11.78 10.71 3.83
C PHE A 68 13.01 10.32 3.01
N ILE A 69 12.78 9.66 1.88
CA ILE A 69 13.80 9.26 0.92
C ILE A 69 13.41 9.83 -0.44
N TRP A 70 14.32 10.58 -1.07
CA TRP A 70 14.12 11.21 -2.35
C TRP A 70 14.91 10.49 -3.43
N LYS A 71 14.28 10.25 -4.57
CA LYS A 71 14.88 9.61 -5.75
C LYS A 71 14.69 10.51 -6.96
N ASN A 72 15.76 11.18 -7.39
CA ASN A 72 15.73 12.13 -8.50
C ASN A 72 16.26 11.53 -9.80
N LEU A 73 17.23 10.62 -9.72
CA LEU A 73 17.80 9.98 -10.90
C LEU A 73 16.80 9.00 -11.52
N PRO A 74 16.67 8.98 -12.86
CA PRO A 74 15.73 8.09 -13.54
C PRO A 74 15.91 6.61 -13.16
N GLU A 75 17.15 6.14 -13.01
CA GLU A 75 17.46 4.76 -12.67
C GLU A 75 16.98 4.40 -11.25
N GLU A 76 17.14 5.32 -10.30
CA GLU A 76 16.67 5.12 -8.92
C GLU A 76 15.15 5.11 -8.84
N ARG A 77 14.48 6.02 -9.56
CA ARG A 77 13.02 6.05 -9.66
C ARG A 77 12.48 4.79 -10.31
N ASN A 78 13.08 4.35 -11.42
CA ASN A 78 12.68 3.14 -12.11
C ASN A 78 12.82 1.91 -11.21
N ARG A 79 13.92 1.78 -10.46
CA ARG A 79 14.12 0.70 -9.48
C ARG A 79 13.04 0.70 -8.40
N LEU A 80 12.66 1.88 -7.90
CA LEU A 80 11.61 2.01 -6.88
C LEU A 80 10.25 1.58 -7.42
N TRP A 81 9.89 2.06 -8.61
CA TRP A 81 8.63 1.69 -9.25
C TRP A 81 8.60 0.23 -9.72
N GLU A 82 9.72 -0.31 -10.16
CA GLU A 82 9.87 -1.75 -10.46
C GLU A 82 9.57 -2.60 -9.23
N ALA A 83 10.11 -2.23 -8.07
CA ALA A 83 9.80 -2.93 -6.83
C ALA A 83 8.30 -2.86 -6.47
N ARG A 84 7.64 -1.71 -6.72
CA ARG A 84 6.19 -1.57 -6.56
C ARG A 84 5.41 -2.43 -7.56
N HIS A 85 5.84 -2.50 -8.82
CA HIS A 85 5.22 -3.37 -9.83
C HIS A 85 5.38 -4.85 -9.47
N ASN A 86 6.53 -5.24 -8.95
CA ASN A 86 6.82 -6.61 -8.54
C ASN A 86 6.18 -6.98 -7.19
N ALA A 87 5.42 -6.09 -6.56
CA ALA A 87 4.83 -6.30 -5.24
C ALA A 87 3.93 -7.55 -5.15
N TYR A 88 3.30 -7.98 -6.25
CA TYR A 88 2.55 -9.23 -6.30
C TYR A 88 3.48 -10.44 -6.09
N TYR A 89 4.55 -10.54 -6.87
CA TYR A 89 5.53 -11.63 -6.78
C TYR A 89 6.31 -11.60 -5.46
N ALA A 90 6.60 -10.41 -4.97
CA ALA A 90 7.20 -10.21 -3.66
C ALA A 90 6.33 -10.79 -2.54
N ALA A 91 5.03 -10.55 -2.58
CA ALA A 91 4.10 -11.11 -1.60
C ALA A 91 4.02 -12.64 -1.67
N LEU A 92 4.00 -13.22 -2.86
CA LEU A 92 4.07 -14.69 -3.03
C LEU A 92 5.35 -15.28 -2.43
N ALA A 93 6.47 -14.56 -2.54
CA ALA A 93 7.74 -15.00 -1.98
C ALA A 93 7.77 -15.01 -0.44
N LEU A 94 6.88 -14.31 0.25
CA LEU A 94 6.73 -14.40 1.72
C LEU A 94 6.26 -15.77 2.17
N LYS A 95 5.48 -16.47 1.34
CA LYS A 95 4.92 -17.79 1.66
C LYS A 95 5.05 -18.70 0.43
N PRO A 96 6.24 -19.28 0.19
CA PRO A 96 6.48 -20.12 -0.98
C PRO A 96 5.47 -21.28 -1.08
N GLY A 97 4.91 -21.46 -2.27
CA GLY A 97 3.92 -22.49 -2.53
C GLY A 97 2.47 -22.10 -2.27
N CYS A 98 2.21 -20.92 -1.71
CA CYS A 98 0.85 -20.43 -1.52
C CYS A 98 0.19 -20.04 -2.85
N GLU A 99 -1.13 -20.04 -2.85
CA GLU A 99 -1.96 -19.38 -3.86
C GLU A 99 -2.30 -17.99 -3.39
N ALA A 100 -2.37 -17.03 -4.31
CA ALA A 100 -2.73 -15.66 -4.00
C ALA A 100 -4.11 -15.33 -4.58
N TRP A 101 -4.98 -14.78 -3.75
CA TRP A 101 -6.26 -14.24 -4.16
C TRP A 101 -6.35 -12.76 -3.81
N SER A 102 -6.56 -11.91 -4.82
CA SER A 102 -6.61 -10.45 -4.65
C SER A 102 -8.04 -9.98 -4.41
N SER A 103 -8.21 -9.09 -3.44
CA SER A 103 -9.39 -8.24 -3.32
C SER A 103 -9.21 -6.96 -4.14
N ASP A 104 -10.31 -6.23 -4.30
CA ASP A 104 -10.30 -4.90 -4.92
C ASP A 104 -11.49 -4.09 -4.41
N VAL A 105 -11.22 -2.98 -3.74
CA VAL A 105 -12.24 -2.06 -3.25
C VAL A 105 -11.80 -0.61 -3.45
N CYS A 106 -12.78 0.26 -3.67
CA CYS A 106 -12.60 1.70 -3.73
C CYS A 106 -13.60 2.35 -2.78
N VAL A 107 -13.11 3.24 -1.92
CA VAL A 107 -13.92 3.96 -0.93
C VAL A 107 -13.64 5.46 -1.02
N PRO A 108 -14.54 6.32 -0.51
CA PRO A 108 -14.22 7.73 -0.39
C PRO A 108 -12.90 7.95 0.35
N ILE A 109 -12.07 8.86 -0.13
CA ILE A 109 -10.73 9.12 0.44
C ILE A 109 -10.81 9.48 1.93
N THR A 110 -11.88 10.13 2.36
CA THR A 110 -12.12 10.47 3.78
C THR A 110 -12.33 9.26 4.67
N SER A 111 -12.81 8.15 4.12
CA SER A 111 -13.07 6.89 4.84
C SER A 111 -11.96 5.86 4.64
N LEU A 112 -10.98 6.15 3.80
CA LEU A 112 -9.96 5.17 3.36
C LEU A 112 -9.10 4.67 4.53
N SER A 113 -8.62 5.56 5.40
CA SER A 113 -7.77 5.18 6.54
C SER A 113 -8.50 4.25 7.50
N ASP A 114 -9.75 4.57 7.84
CA ASP A 114 -10.56 3.77 8.76
C ASP A 114 -10.88 2.40 8.15
N CYS A 115 -11.23 2.38 6.86
CA CYS A 115 -11.50 1.14 6.14
C CYS A 115 -10.26 0.22 6.10
N ILE A 116 -9.07 0.78 5.88
CA ILE A 116 -7.80 0.03 5.89
C ILE A 116 -7.50 -0.51 7.29
N ILE A 117 -7.63 0.32 8.33
CA ILE A 117 -7.35 -0.08 9.72
C ILE A 117 -8.27 -1.22 10.14
N GLU A 118 -9.58 -1.07 9.98
CA GLU A 118 -10.55 -2.10 10.33
C GLU A 118 -10.34 -3.39 9.53
N SER A 119 -9.98 -3.29 8.23
CA SER A 119 -9.65 -4.46 7.41
C SER A 119 -8.46 -5.22 7.97
N LYS A 120 -7.40 -4.51 8.39
CA LYS A 120 -6.21 -5.13 8.99
C LYS A 120 -6.48 -5.74 10.35
N GLU A 121 -7.30 -5.10 11.19
CA GLU A 121 -7.73 -5.65 12.49
C GLU A 121 -8.48 -6.96 12.30
N LYS A 122 -9.42 -6.97 11.37
CA LYS A 122 -10.21 -8.17 11.06
C LYS A 122 -9.38 -9.32 10.48
N LEU A 123 -8.39 -9.02 9.62
CA LEU A 123 -7.41 -10.02 9.15
C LEU A 123 -6.65 -10.65 10.31
N LYS A 124 -6.23 -9.83 11.28
CA LYS A 124 -5.52 -10.29 12.47
C LYS A 124 -6.40 -11.19 13.34
N GLU A 125 -7.66 -10.81 13.58
CA GLU A 125 -8.65 -11.63 14.31
C GLU A 125 -8.87 -13.00 13.64
N MET A 126 -8.90 -13.00 12.30
CA MET A 126 -9.12 -14.23 11.52
C MET A 126 -7.84 -15.06 11.33
N ASN A 127 -6.69 -14.56 11.80
CA ASN A 127 -5.36 -15.15 11.57
C ASN A 127 -5.09 -15.39 10.07
N LEU A 128 -5.34 -14.37 9.25
CA LEU A 128 -5.09 -14.37 7.81
C LEU A 128 -3.93 -13.44 7.47
N GLN A 129 -3.02 -13.92 6.62
CA GLN A 129 -1.96 -13.10 6.05
C GLN A 129 -2.41 -12.55 4.70
N ALA A 130 -2.52 -11.22 4.61
CA ALA A 130 -2.89 -10.53 3.39
C ALA A 130 -2.18 -9.17 3.30
N PRO A 131 -0.96 -9.13 2.70
CA PRO A 131 -0.25 -7.87 2.45
C PRO A 131 -1.12 -6.89 1.65
N LEU A 132 -1.09 -5.61 2.05
CA LEU A 132 -1.89 -4.54 1.47
C LEU A 132 -1.05 -3.66 0.55
N VAL A 133 -1.64 -3.31 -0.58
CA VAL A 133 -1.17 -2.26 -1.48
C VAL A 133 -2.36 -1.42 -1.94
N GLY A 134 -2.18 -0.12 -2.13
CA GLY A 134 -3.30 0.74 -2.54
C GLY A 134 -2.89 1.92 -3.39
N HIS A 135 -3.75 2.23 -4.37
CA HIS A 135 -3.78 3.49 -5.12
C HIS A 135 -4.54 4.52 -4.28
N VAL A 136 -3.91 4.92 -3.16
CA VAL A 136 -4.61 5.68 -2.10
C VAL A 136 -4.98 7.10 -2.52
N GLY A 137 -4.41 7.61 -3.62
CA GLY A 137 -4.84 8.84 -4.26
C GLY A 137 -6.26 8.77 -4.81
N ASP A 138 -6.71 7.57 -5.18
CA ASP A 138 -8.03 7.31 -5.78
C ASP A 138 -9.01 6.64 -4.80
N GLY A 139 -8.58 6.40 -3.55
CA GLY A 139 -9.39 5.67 -2.57
C GLY A 139 -9.41 4.15 -2.75
N ASN A 140 -8.59 3.64 -3.66
CA ASN A 140 -8.54 2.22 -4.01
C ASN A 140 -7.44 1.49 -3.22
N PHE A 141 -7.74 0.27 -2.76
CA PHE A 141 -6.74 -0.62 -2.18
C PHE A 141 -7.06 -2.10 -2.41
N HIS A 142 -5.99 -2.89 -2.33
CA HIS A 142 -6.02 -4.34 -2.56
C HIS A 142 -5.39 -5.07 -1.38
N LEU A 143 -5.99 -6.17 -0.98
CA LEU A 143 -5.39 -7.19 -0.12
C LEU A 143 -5.05 -8.41 -0.96
N LEU A 144 -3.89 -8.97 -0.77
CA LEU A 144 -3.47 -10.20 -1.42
C LEU A 144 -3.47 -11.33 -0.40
N TYR A 145 -4.57 -12.09 -0.33
CA TYR A 145 -4.69 -13.23 0.58
C TYR A 145 -3.74 -14.34 0.16
N LEU A 146 -2.81 -14.72 1.06
CA LEU A 146 -1.86 -15.80 0.84
C LEU A 146 -2.43 -17.09 1.45
N ILE A 147 -2.93 -17.98 0.60
CA ILE A 147 -3.69 -19.17 1.00
C ILE A 147 -2.86 -20.42 0.70
N GLU A 148 -2.79 -21.35 1.63
CA GLU A 148 -2.15 -22.64 1.36
C GLU A 148 -3.00 -23.49 0.40
N PRO A 149 -2.39 -24.11 -0.62
CA PRO A 149 -3.09 -24.93 -1.57
C PRO A 149 -3.91 -26.01 -0.86
N GLY A 150 -5.21 -26.06 -1.16
CA GLY A 150 -6.12 -27.02 -0.56
C GLY A 150 -6.66 -26.65 0.83
N ASP A 151 -6.20 -25.58 1.46
CA ASP A 151 -6.74 -25.12 2.75
C ASP A 151 -8.09 -24.42 2.56
N GLN A 152 -9.16 -25.21 2.64
CA GLN A 152 -10.53 -24.73 2.49
C GLN A 152 -10.97 -23.82 3.63
N GLU A 153 -10.36 -23.90 4.81
CA GLU A 153 -10.68 -23.03 5.94
C GLU A 153 -10.11 -21.64 5.71
N GLN A 154 -8.82 -21.52 5.33
CA GLN A 154 -8.21 -20.25 4.97
C GLN A 154 -8.97 -19.60 3.81
N PHE A 155 -9.34 -20.36 2.79
CA PHE A 155 -10.11 -19.83 1.66
C PHE A 155 -11.48 -19.28 2.09
N LYS A 156 -12.20 -20.00 2.95
CA LYS A 156 -13.49 -19.53 3.49
C LYS A 156 -13.33 -18.25 4.31
N LYS A 157 -12.29 -18.16 5.15
CA LYS A 157 -11.98 -16.96 5.93
C LYS A 157 -11.68 -15.78 4.99
N ALA A 158 -10.81 -15.96 3.99
CA ALA A 158 -10.48 -14.92 3.02
C ALA A 158 -11.74 -14.44 2.28
N LYS A 159 -12.60 -15.37 1.83
CA LYS A 159 -13.85 -15.05 1.17
C LYS A 159 -14.83 -14.27 2.09
N SER A 160 -14.92 -14.67 3.36
CA SER A 160 -15.74 -13.96 4.36
C SER A 160 -15.22 -12.55 4.64
N HIS A 161 -13.92 -12.40 4.78
CA HIS A 161 -13.28 -11.09 4.96
C HIS A 161 -13.50 -10.18 3.74
N ASN A 162 -13.27 -10.69 2.53
CA ASN A 162 -13.49 -9.93 1.31
C ASN A 162 -14.96 -9.50 1.16
N LYS A 163 -15.91 -10.39 1.46
CA LYS A 163 -17.34 -10.06 1.44
C LYS A 163 -17.64 -8.89 2.38
N TRP A 164 -17.18 -8.96 3.63
CA TRP A 164 -17.36 -7.89 4.62
C TRP A 164 -16.75 -6.56 4.13
N MET A 165 -15.56 -6.61 3.54
CA MET A 165 -14.87 -5.42 3.05
C MET A 165 -15.62 -4.77 1.87
N VAL A 166 -16.15 -5.59 0.94
CA VAL A 166 -16.98 -5.12 -0.17
C VAL A 166 -18.28 -4.51 0.33
N GLU A 167 -18.99 -5.16 1.26
CA GLU A 167 -20.20 -4.62 1.87
C GLU A 167 -19.94 -3.28 2.56
N LYS A 168 -18.85 -3.21 3.35
CA LYS A 168 -18.42 -1.95 3.98
C LYS A 168 -18.10 -0.85 2.95
N ALA A 169 -17.43 -1.19 1.86
CA ALA A 169 -17.11 -0.20 0.81
C ALA A 169 -18.36 0.31 0.06
N ILE A 170 -19.42 -0.50 -0.03
CA ILE A 170 -20.70 -0.09 -0.62
C ILE A 170 -21.47 0.83 0.33
N ASP A 171 -21.35 0.62 1.63
CA ASP A 171 -22.07 1.39 2.67
C ASP A 171 -21.41 2.76 2.93
N LEU A 172 -20.20 3.02 2.46
CA LEU A 172 -19.45 4.27 2.61
C LEU A 172 -19.66 5.23 1.44
#